data_cf954737f19d18d9f15bd4497ec6abd2
#
_entry.id   cf954737f19d18d9f15bd4497ec6abd2
#
_cell.length_a   1.000
_cell.length_b   1.000
_cell.length_c   1.000
_cell.angle_alpha   90.00
_cell.angle_beta   90.00
_cell.angle_gamma   90.00
#
_symmetry.space_group_name_H-M   'P 1'
#
loop_
_entity.id
_entity.type
_entity.pdbx_description
1 polymer ?
#
loop_
_entity_poly.entity_id
_entity_poly.type
_entity_poly.pdbx_seq_one_letter_code
_entity_poly.pdbx_strand_id
1 'polypeptide(L)'
;MENQEKFREHIIGGYTFKGDSIILGTAILDNEALPETHVKIPLRTLNRHGLIAGATGTGKTKTVQLFAESLSDKSIPVLLMDIKGDLSGIAAPGETGSKVKERHDKIGIPHNPAGYPVEFLTLSDEKGARLRATTSEFGPVLLSKILELNEAQSGVISLIFKYCDDNSLPLLDLKDLKKTIQYITNEGKEEIEKEYGRVSTASTGTILRRIIELEQQGADRFFGEESFDVNDLIRIDENGRGMISVIRLTDIQDKPKLFSTFMLCLLAEIYQTFPERGDSDQPELIIVIDEAHLIFKESSKALLNQIETIIKLIRSKGVGVYFCTQNPSDVPASVLGQLGLKIQHALRAFTAVDRKMIKLTAQNYPLSDYYKTEELLTSLGIGEAAVTVLNEKGNPTPLAAVLLCAPASRMDILSDDEIDAVIKKSKIAGKYNREIDRESAYEILTGQIESLSKAAAAEAEIGKSSAKPAGRARKEKSAAEKILGSTVARQVGRTVAREITRGLLGVLGLKK
;
A
#
# COMPACT_ATOMS: atom_id res chain seq x y z
N MET A 1 21.66 40.07 17.14
CA MET A 1 20.28 40.63 17.17
C MET A 1 19.74 40.89 15.78
N GLU A 2 20.39 41.71 14.93
CA GLU A 2 19.87 42.03 13.58
C GLU A 2 19.76 40.79 12.65
N ASN A 3 20.70 39.88 12.68
CA ASN A 3 20.65 38.64 11.89
C ASN A 3 19.51 37.68 12.35
N GLN A 4 19.29 37.62 13.65
CA GLN A 4 18.23 36.79 14.23
C GLN A 4 16.83 37.35 13.92
N GLU A 5 16.67 38.67 13.88
CA GLU A 5 15.40 39.30 13.51
C GLU A 5 15.08 39.09 12.03
N LYS A 6 16.06 39.29 11.14
CA LYS A 6 15.93 39.00 9.71
C LYS A 6 15.59 37.50 9.46
N PHE A 7 16.20 36.62 10.23
CA PHE A 7 15.88 35.20 10.15
C PHE A 7 14.43 34.92 10.59
N ARG A 8 13.98 35.55 11.71
CA ARG A 8 12.57 35.38 12.15
C ARG A 8 11.60 35.84 11.08
N GLU A 9 11.78 37.02 10.52
CA GLU A 9 10.94 37.55 9.44
C GLU A 9 10.93 36.61 8.22
N HIS A 10 12.11 36.11 7.85
CA HIS A 10 12.27 35.19 6.72
C HIS A 10 11.50 33.86 6.93
N ILE A 11 11.59 33.25 8.12
CA ILE A 11 10.88 32.01 8.42
C ILE A 11 9.38 32.29 8.57
N ILE A 12 8.96 33.28 9.32
CA ILE A 12 7.54 33.62 9.48
C ILE A 12 6.90 33.89 8.12
N GLY A 13 7.56 34.70 7.26
CA GLY A 13 7.06 35.00 5.92
C GLY A 13 7.00 33.76 5.03
N GLY A 14 7.97 32.85 5.10
CA GLY A 14 8.05 31.64 4.30
C GLY A 14 7.07 30.53 4.73
N TYR A 15 6.63 30.52 5.99
CA TYR A 15 5.75 29.50 6.57
C TYR A 15 4.39 30.06 7.01
N THR A 16 3.99 31.22 6.49
CA THR A 16 2.63 31.76 6.63
C THR A 16 1.81 31.43 5.39
N PHE A 17 0.73 30.68 5.58
CA PHE A 17 -0.16 30.18 4.52
C PHE A 17 -1.56 30.79 4.68
N LYS A 18 -2.31 30.86 3.57
CA LYS A 18 -3.70 31.35 3.56
C LYS A 18 -4.70 30.33 4.08
N GLY A 19 -4.42 29.03 3.80
CA GLY A 19 -5.28 27.93 4.20
C GLY A 19 -4.85 27.34 5.54
N ASP A 20 -5.52 26.24 5.92
CA ASP A 20 -5.20 25.51 7.14
C ASP A 20 -3.85 24.78 7.03
N SER A 21 -3.23 24.54 8.16
CA SER A 21 -1.88 23.97 8.26
C SER A 21 -1.69 23.20 9.55
N ILE A 22 -0.73 22.30 9.57
CA ILE A 22 -0.23 21.64 10.79
C ILE A 22 1.11 22.23 11.19
N ILE A 23 1.42 22.23 12.49
CA ILE A 23 2.68 22.75 13.03
C ILE A 23 3.59 21.57 13.33
N LEU A 24 4.84 21.62 12.83
CA LEU A 24 5.85 20.61 13.13
C LEU A 24 6.70 20.97 14.36
N GLY A 25 6.95 22.24 14.56
CA GLY A 25 7.82 22.73 15.62
C GLY A 25 8.23 24.17 15.38
N THR A 26 9.36 24.58 15.96
CA THR A 26 9.91 25.92 15.81
C THR A 26 11.30 25.90 15.16
N ALA A 27 11.66 26.99 14.46
CA ALA A 27 12.96 27.07 13.80
C ALA A 27 14.11 27.21 14.77
N ILE A 28 15.29 26.75 14.38
CA ILE A 28 16.53 26.78 15.10
C ILE A 28 17.52 27.66 14.31
N LEU A 29 18.16 28.60 14.96
CA LEU A 29 19.32 29.34 14.44
C LEU A 29 20.44 29.32 15.48
N ASP A 30 21.68 29.07 15.06
CA ASP A 30 22.85 29.01 15.92
C ASP A 30 22.68 28.11 17.18
N ASN A 31 22.02 26.94 17.00
CA ASN A 31 21.66 25.97 18.04
C ASN A 31 20.60 26.48 19.06
N GLU A 32 19.97 27.61 18.82
CA GLU A 32 18.91 28.16 19.66
C GLU A 32 17.55 28.02 18.96
N ALA A 33 16.58 27.42 19.65
CA ALA A 33 15.19 27.38 19.19
C ALA A 33 14.57 28.76 19.36
N LEU A 34 13.93 29.28 18.32
CA LEU A 34 13.32 30.60 18.33
C LEU A 34 11.81 30.47 18.46
N PRO A 35 11.21 30.62 19.64
CA PRO A 35 9.77 30.64 19.81
C PRO A 35 9.09 31.58 18.80
N GLU A 36 7.85 31.29 18.42
CA GLU A 36 7.05 32.02 17.42
C GLU A 36 7.47 31.82 15.95
N THR A 37 8.66 31.28 15.65
CA THR A 37 9.04 30.90 14.29
C THR A 37 8.53 29.51 13.94
N HIS A 38 7.21 29.31 14.00
CA HIS A 38 6.61 28.00 13.79
C HIS A 38 6.73 27.55 12.34
N VAL A 39 7.32 26.38 12.14
CA VAL A 39 7.41 25.72 10.84
C VAL A 39 6.16 24.89 10.63
N LYS A 40 5.41 25.23 9.59
CA LYS A 40 4.07 24.69 9.30
C LYS A 40 4.06 23.96 7.96
N ILE A 41 3.10 23.05 7.81
CA ILE A 41 2.81 22.37 6.54
C ILE A 41 1.39 22.73 6.12
N PRO A 42 1.16 23.36 4.95
CA PRO A 42 -0.18 23.66 4.46
C PRO A 42 -0.90 22.38 4.01
N LEU A 43 -2.16 22.18 4.44
CA LEU A 43 -2.92 20.97 4.13
C LEU A 43 -3.11 20.79 2.63
N ARG A 44 -3.33 21.86 1.89
CA ARG A 44 -3.58 21.87 0.44
C ARG A 44 -2.48 21.22 -0.40
N THR A 45 -1.23 21.20 0.09
CA THR A 45 -0.10 20.66 -0.67
C THR A 45 0.32 19.25 -0.21
N LEU A 46 -0.37 18.67 0.76
CA LEU A 46 0.00 17.35 1.30
C LEU A 46 -0.21 16.19 0.30
N ASN A 47 -1.08 16.35 -0.70
CA ASN A 47 -1.23 15.38 -1.80
C ASN A 47 -0.04 15.38 -2.78
N ARG A 48 0.96 16.27 -2.59
CA ARG A 48 2.19 16.35 -3.41
C ARG A 48 3.34 15.49 -2.87
N HIS A 49 3.00 14.49 -2.08
CA HIS A 49 3.90 13.48 -1.53
C HIS A 49 5.04 14.05 -0.69
N GLY A 50 5.76 13.21 0.01
CA GLY A 50 6.86 13.66 0.86
C GLY A 50 7.87 12.61 1.23
N LEU A 51 8.98 13.07 1.84
CA LEU A 51 10.06 12.27 2.36
C LEU A 51 10.32 12.62 3.82
N ILE A 52 10.41 11.60 4.66
CA ILE A 52 10.91 11.69 6.04
C ILE A 52 12.16 10.81 6.11
N ALA A 53 13.34 11.41 6.16
CA ALA A 53 14.57 10.64 6.09
C ALA A 53 15.54 10.98 7.24
N GLY A 54 16.48 10.07 7.52
CA GLY A 54 17.54 10.28 8.51
C GLY A 54 18.05 8.98 9.12
N ALA A 55 19.21 9.04 9.78
CA ALA A 55 19.83 7.89 10.41
C ALA A 55 18.96 7.26 11.52
N THR A 56 19.25 6.03 11.88
CA THR A 56 18.58 5.34 13.00
C THR A 56 18.77 6.12 14.30
N GLY A 57 17.72 6.20 15.12
CA GLY A 57 17.75 6.87 16.42
C GLY A 57 17.68 8.40 16.37
N THR A 58 17.47 9.04 15.21
CA THR A 58 17.37 10.50 15.07
C THR A 58 15.96 11.05 15.32
N GLY A 59 14.94 10.19 15.42
CA GLY A 59 13.57 10.59 15.73
C GLY A 59 12.56 10.41 14.59
N LYS A 60 12.90 9.75 13.49
CA LYS A 60 11.98 9.53 12.34
C LYS A 60 10.61 9.01 12.75
N THR A 61 10.56 7.86 13.47
CA THR A 61 9.30 7.26 13.92
C THR A 61 8.45 8.24 14.73
N LYS A 62 9.09 9.06 15.59
CA LYS A 62 8.35 10.06 16.36
C LYS A 62 7.86 11.22 15.50
N THR A 63 8.55 11.54 14.43
CA THR A 63 8.07 12.51 13.43
C THR A 63 6.90 11.93 12.62
N VAL A 64 6.94 10.67 12.23
CA VAL A 64 5.79 9.98 11.59
C VAL A 64 4.58 10.00 12.53
N GLN A 65 4.79 9.71 13.81
CA GLN A 65 3.76 9.71 14.84
C GLN A 65 3.14 11.11 14.99
N LEU A 66 3.95 12.15 15.20
CA LEU A 66 3.53 13.56 15.25
C LEU A 66 2.76 13.98 13.99
N PHE A 67 3.23 13.58 12.82
CA PHE A 67 2.61 13.91 11.55
C PHE A 67 1.22 13.28 11.44
N ALA A 68 1.08 11.98 11.76
CA ALA A 68 -0.19 11.27 11.74
C ALA A 68 -1.21 11.85 12.73
N GLU A 69 -0.76 12.18 13.94
CA GLU A 69 -1.58 12.82 14.97
C GLU A 69 -2.12 14.17 14.51
N SER A 70 -1.23 15.01 13.98
CA SER A 70 -1.59 16.36 13.49
C SER A 70 -2.57 16.32 12.33
N LEU A 71 -2.48 15.31 11.47
CA LEU A 71 -3.42 15.08 10.37
C LEU A 71 -4.78 14.57 10.89
N SER A 72 -4.76 13.63 11.82
CA SER A 72 -5.97 13.11 12.46
C SER A 72 -6.77 14.24 13.13
N ASP A 73 -6.12 15.16 13.85
CA ASP A 73 -6.76 16.34 14.44
C ASP A 73 -7.37 17.31 13.40
N LYS A 74 -6.95 17.21 12.13
CA LYS A 74 -7.49 17.94 10.98
C LYS A 74 -8.52 17.15 10.17
N SER A 75 -9.07 16.09 10.73
CA SER A 75 -10.02 15.19 10.07
C SER A 75 -9.46 14.51 8.81
N ILE A 76 -8.15 14.35 8.71
CA ILE A 76 -7.48 13.69 7.60
C ILE A 76 -7.11 12.27 8.02
N PRO A 77 -7.67 11.24 7.37
CA PRO A 77 -7.30 9.86 7.60
C PRO A 77 -5.86 9.56 7.20
N VAL A 78 -5.21 8.68 7.94
CA VAL A 78 -3.81 8.30 7.70
C VAL A 78 -3.67 6.79 7.67
N LEU A 79 -2.96 6.29 6.67
CA LEU A 79 -2.53 4.89 6.60
C LEU A 79 -1.03 4.81 6.89
N LEU A 80 -0.67 4.13 7.96
CA LEU A 80 0.71 3.88 8.37
C LEU A 80 1.10 2.44 8.08
N MET A 81 2.22 2.22 7.41
CA MET A 81 2.80 0.90 7.23
C MET A 81 3.91 0.69 8.25
N ASP A 82 3.58 -0.04 9.30
CA ASP A 82 4.45 -0.25 10.45
C ASP A 82 5.24 -1.55 10.31
N ILE A 83 6.42 -1.45 9.72
CA ILE A 83 7.32 -2.58 9.50
C ILE A 83 8.11 -2.95 10.78
N LYS A 84 8.34 -1.96 11.65
CA LYS A 84 9.09 -2.17 12.89
C LYS A 84 8.23 -2.55 14.09
N GLY A 85 6.92 -2.30 14.01
CA GLY A 85 5.99 -2.52 15.10
C GLY A 85 6.06 -1.45 16.21
N ASP A 86 6.63 -0.27 15.92
CA ASP A 86 6.91 0.77 16.91
C ASP A 86 5.94 1.96 16.89
N LEU A 87 4.82 1.85 16.11
CA LEU A 87 3.79 2.88 15.97
C LEU A 87 2.48 2.57 16.73
N SER A 88 2.36 1.42 17.38
CA SER A 88 1.11 1.03 18.07
C SER A 88 0.71 1.99 19.20
N GLY A 89 1.67 2.67 19.81
CA GLY A 89 1.45 3.63 20.92
C GLY A 89 0.59 4.82 20.56
N ILE A 90 0.36 5.10 19.26
CA ILE A 90 -0.54 6.19 18.81
C ILE A 90 -1.95 6.06 19.40
N ALA A 91 -2.41 4.85 19.68
CA ALA A 91 -3.74 4.60 20.24
C ALA A 91 -3.90 5.00 21.73
N ALA A 92 -2.81 5.27 22.44
CA ALA A 92 -2.83 5.61 23.85
C ALA A 92 -2.23 7.00 24.12
N PRO A 93 -2.68 7.73 25.15
CA PRO A 93 -2.10 9.02 25.51
C PRO A 93 -0.64 8.87 25.95
N GLY A 94 0.17 9.85 25.58
CA GLY A 94 1.56 9.98 25.99
C GLY A 94 1.69 10.51 27.42
N GLU A 95 2.93 10.79 27.79
CA GLU A 95 3.27 11.38 29.10
C GLU A 95 4.13 12.63 28.91
N THR A 96 3.86 13.67 29.71
CA THR A 96 4.67 14.87 29.73
C THR A 96 5.80 14.73 30.75
N GLY A 97 6.83 13.96 30.40
CA GLY A 97 8.06 13.88 31.19
C GLY A 97 8.89 15.17 31.11
N SER A 98 9.88 15.30 32.01
CA SER A 98 10.71 16.51 32.11
C SER A 98 11.35 16.97 30.79
N LYS A 99 11.87 16.02 29.99
CA LYS A 99 12.49 16.30 28.68
C LYS A 99 11.46 16.80 27.64
N VAL A 100 10.25 16.23 27.65
CA VAL A 100 9.16 16.65 26.75
C VAL A 100 8.71 18.06 27.13
N LYS A 101 8.55 18.33 28.43
CA LYS A 101 8.20 19.66 28.92
C LYS A 101 9.25 20.70 28.53
N GLU A 102 10.54 20.46 28.80
CA GLU A 102 11.63 21.36 28.40
C GLU A 102 11.63 21.63 26.90
N ARG A 103 11.39 20.62 26.07
CA ARG A 103 11.29 20.78 24.63
C ARG A 103 10.14 21.69 24.23
N HIS A 104 8.96 21.47 24.79
CA HIS A 104 7.77 22.26 24.48
C HIS A 104 7.84 23.69 25.02
N ASP A 105 8.52 23.89 26.16
CA ASP A 105 8.84 25.25 26.69
C ASP A 105 9.73 26.02 25.69
N LYS A 106 10.73 25.35 25.05
CA LYS A 106 11.57 25.96 24.00
C LYS A 106 10.82 26.25 22.71
N ILE A 107 9.84 25.43 22.35
CA ILE A 107 9.01 25.56 21.13
C ILE A 107 7.96 26.67 21.32
N GLY A 108 7.51 26.91 22.55
CA GLY A 108 6.45 27.86 22.88
C GLY A 108 5.02 27.27 22.62
N ILE A 109 4.88 25.95 22.52
CA ILE A 109 3.59 25.25 22.35
C ILE A 109 3.44 24.25 23.50
N PRO A 110 2.32 24.24 24.26
CA PRO A 110 2.14 23.28 25.34
C PRO A 110 2.03 21.85 24.81
N HIS A 111 2.56 20.87 25.56
CA HIS A 111 2.34 19.45 25.28
C HIS A 111 1.04 18.99 25.94
N ASN A 112 0.13 18.46 25.13
CA ASN A 112 -1.17 17.95 25.58
C ASN A 112 -1.28 16.46 25.26
N PRO A 113 -1.00 15.55 26.22
CA PRO A 113 -1.11 14.11 25.97
C PRO A 113 -2.49 13.69 25.50
N ALA A 114 -2.55 12.91 24.43
CA ALA A 114 -3.78 12.39 23.84
C ALA A 114 -3.54 11.05 23.16
N GLY A 115 -4.54 10.17 23.17
CA GLY A 115 -4.60 9.01 22.28
C GLY A 115 -5.45 9.32 21.06
N TYR A 116 -5.20 8.60 19.97
CA TYR A 116 -5.85 8.83 18.68
C TYR A 116 -6.71 7.62 18.26
N PRO A 117 -7.69 7.82 17.35
CA PRO A 117 -8.50 6.73 16.84
C PRO A 117 -7.66 5.85 15.90
N VAL A 118 -7.38 4.61 16.31
CA VAL A 118 -6.53 3.67 15.57
C VAL A 118 -7.32 2.43 15.16
N GLU A 119 -7.08 1.99 13.92
CA GLU A 119 -7.43 0.67 13.42
C GLU A 119 -6.17 -0.12 13.12
N PHE A 120 -6.00 -1.29 13.74
CA PHE A 120 -4.92 -2.20 13.39
C PHE A 120 -5.34 -3.10 12.25
N LEU A 121 -4.53 -3.14 11.20
CA LEU A 121 -4.71 -3.94 10.01
C LEU A 121 -3.55 -4.93 9.87
N THR A 122 -3.76 -6.07 9.20
CA THR A 122 -2.70 -7.07 8.99
C THR A 122 -2.85 -7.81 7.66
N LEU A 123 -1.70 -8.23 7.10
CA LEU A 123 -1.59 -9.12 5.93
C LEU A 123 -1.28 -10.57 6.33
N SER A 124 -1.10 -10.82 7.62
CA SER A 124 -0.51 -12.04 8.16
C SER A 124 -1.29 -12.56 9.36
N ASP A 125 -0.64 -13.31 10.23
CA ASP A 125 -1.20 -13.77 11.50
C ASP A 125 -1.07 -12.76 12.64
N GLU A 126 -0.50 -11.57 12.39
CA GLU A 126 -0.49 -10.52 13.38
C GLU A 126 -1.92 -10.06 13.75
N LYS A 127 -2.06 -9.54 14.97
CA LYS A 127 -3.35 -9.05 15.46
C LYS A 127 -3.81 -7.81 14.67
N GLY A 128 -5.03 -7.84 14.14
CA GLY A 128 -5.61 -6.74 13.34
C GLY A 128 -6.81 -7.18 12.52
N ALA A 129 -7.44 -6.25 11.80
CA ALA A 129 -8.39 -6.58 10.75
C ALA A 129 -7.62 -7.06 9.51
N ARG A 130 -8.02 -8.20 8.97
CA ARG A 130 -7.30 -8.84 7.86
C ARG A 130 -7.53 -8.09 6.55
N LEU A 131 -6.44 -7.77 5.87
CA LEU A 131 -6.46 -7.22 4.52
C LEU A 131 -6.36 -8.37 3.52
N ARG A 132 -7.41 -8.57 2.75
CA ARG A 132 -7.46 -9.57 1.68
C ARG A 132 -7.90 -8.93 0.37
N ALA A 133 -7.57 -9.58 -0.74
CA ALA A 133 -8.09 -9.28 -2.05
C ALA A 133 -8.29 -10.58 -2.83
N THR A 134 -9.34 -10.66 -3.66
CA THR A 134 -9.55 -11.84 -4.49
C THR A 134 -8.63 -11.82 -5.70
N THR A 135 -8.29 -12.99 -6.22
CA THR A 135 -7.53 -13.13 -7.47
C THR A 135 -8.24 -12.42 -8.64
N SER A 136 -9.57 -12.42 -8.65
CA SER A 136 -10.40 -11.74 -9.67
C SER A 136 -10.17 -10.23 -9.68
N GLU A 137 -10.02 -9.58 -8.51
CA GLU A 137 -9.80 -8.14 -8.40
C GLU A 137 -8.46 -7.70 -8.96
N PHE A 138 -7.43 -8.52 -8.85
CA PHE A 138 -6.15 -8.24 -9.49
C PHE A 138 -6.27 -8.16 -11.01
N GLY A 139 -7.08 -9.00 -11.59
CA GLY A 139 -7.17 -9.13 -13.03
C GLY A 139 -5.90 -9.68 -13.68
N PRO A 140 -5.95 -10.06 -14.97
CA PRO A 140 -4.85 -10.76 -15.63
C PRO A 140 -3.59 -9.89 -15.80
N VAL A 141 -3.75 -8.59 -15.99
CA VAL A 141 -2.63 -7.68 -16.26
C VAL A 141 -1.78 -7.47 -15.01
N LEU A 142 -2.41 -7.16 -13.87
CA LEU A 142 -1.71 -6.91 -12.63
C LEU A 142 -1.08 -8.20 -12.10
N LEU A 143 -1.83 -9.31 -12.13
CA LEU A 143 -1.33 -10.61 -11.71
C LEU A 143 -0.12 -11.05 -12.54
N SER A 144 -0.12 -10.81 -13.86
CA SER A 144 1.03 -11.10 -14.73
C SER A 144 2.28 -10.32 -14.33
N LYS A 145 2.12 -9.06 -13.90
CA LYS A 145 3.24 -8.23 -13.41
C LYS A 145 3.81 -8.76 -12.10
N ILE A 146 2.91 -9.11 -11.16
CA ILE A 146 3.27 -9.67 -9.85
C ILE A 146 4.03 -10.97 -9.99
N LEU A 147 3.57 -11.85 -10.89
CA LEU A 147 4.20 -13.13 -11.18
C LEU A 147 5.43 -13.01 -12.11
N GLU A 148 5.79 -11.80 -12.54
CA GLU A 148 6.92 -11.51 -13.43
C GLU A 148 6.87 -12.34 -14.74
N LEU A 149 5.69 -12.42 -15.36
CA LEU A 149 5.45 -13.21 -16.54
C LEU A 149 5.88 -12.49 -17.82
N ASN A 150 6.39 -13.25 -18.78
CA ASN A 150 6.63 -12.74 -20.13
C ASN A 150 5.30 -12.63 -20.92
N GLU A 151 5.36 -12.07 -22.13
CA GLU A 151 4.18 -11.82 -22.96
C GLU A 151 3.37 -13.10 -23.25
N ALA A 152 4.02 -14.22 -23.59
CA ALA A 152 3.36 -15.48 -23.85
C ALA A 152 2.66 -16.06 -22.62
N GLN A 153 3.29 -15.94 -21.44
CA GLN A 153 2.72 -16.38 -20.16
C GLN A 153 1.58 -15.46 -19.71
N SER A 154 1.70 -14.15 -19.93
CA SER A 154 0.63 -13.17 -19.66
C SER A 154 -0.59 -13.44 -20.55
N GLY A 155 -0.38 -13.86 -21.80
CA GLY A 155 -1.46 -14.33 -22.67
C GLY A 155 -2.20 -15.53 -22.10
N VAL A 156 -1.49 -16.48 -21.49
CA VAL A 156 -2.12 -17.65 -20.82
C VAL A 156 -2.95 -17.20 -19.60
N ILE A 157 -2.43 -16.29 -18.76
CA ILE A 157 -3.22 -15.73 -17.63
C ILE A 157 -4.48 -15.05 -18.16
N SER A 158 -4.37 -14.24 -19.22
CA SER A 158 -5.54 -13.57 -19.81
C SER A 158 -6.58 -14.56 -20.33
N LEU A 159 -6.15 -15.68 -20.92
CA LEU A 159 -7.02 -16.77 -21.34
C LEU A 159 -7.74 -17.40 -20.13
N ILE A 160 -7.00 -17.68 -19.04
CA ILE A 160 -7.57 -18.26 -17.82
C ILE A 160 -8.69 -17.38 -17.26
N PHE A 161 -8.44 -16.08 -17.11
CA PHE A 161 -9.47 -15.15 -16.63
C PHE A 161 -10.68 -15.12 -17.57
N LYS A 162 -10.45 -15.09 -18.89
CA LYS A 162 -11.54 -15.13 -19.87
C LYS A 162 -12.35 -16.43 -19.78
N TYR A 163 -11.69 -17.56 -19.65
CA TYR A 163 -12.34 -18.85 -19.47
C TYR A 163 -13.19 -18.88 -18.19
N CYS A 164 -12.63 -18.41 -17.08
CA CYS A 164 -13.36 -18.35 -15.82
C CYS A 164 -14.58 -17.42 -15.90
N ASP A 165 -14.45 -16.25 -16.55
CA ASP A 165 -15.56 -15.32 -16.75
C ASP A 165 -16.68 -15.95 -17.61
N ASP A 166 -16.32 -16.62 -18.72
CA ASP A 166 -17.28 -17.23 -19.62
C ASP A 166 -18.05 -18.41 -18.97
N ASN A 167 -17.37 -19.13 -18.06
CA ASN A 167 -17.93 -20.28 -17.37
C ASN A 167 -18.43 -19.98 -15.94
N SER A 168 -18.43 -18.70 -15.52
CA SER A 168 -18.87 -18.27 -14.18
C SER A 168 -18.12 -19.00 -13.05
N LEU A 169 -16.80 -19.16 -13.20
CA LEU A 169 -15.90 -19.75 -12.23
C LEU A 169 -15.24 -18.64 -11.39
N PRO A 170 -15.61 -18.46 -10.11
CA PRO A 170 -15.01 -17.42 -9.27
C PRO A 170 -13.54 -17.74 -8.98
N LEU A 171 -12.65 -16.78 -9.25
CA LEU A 171 -11.24 -16.82 -8.84
C LEU A 171 -11.06 -16.03 -7.54
N LEU A 172 -11.26 -16.68 -6.41
CA LEU A 172 -11.22 -16.05 -5.10
C LEU A 172 -9.79 -16.04 -4.53
N ASP A 173 -9.08 -17.16 -4.66
CA ASP A 173 -7.73 -17.31 -4.13
C ASP A 173 -6.75 -17.94 -5.15
N LEU A 174 -5.53 -18.22 -4.69
CA LEU A 174 -4.49 -18.84 -5.55
C LEU A 174 -4.77 -20.33 -5.82
N LYS A 175 -5.58 -21.01 -5.00
CA LYS A 175 -5.95 -22.41 -5.23
C LYS A 175 -6.85 -22.52 -6.44
N ASP A 176 -7.81 -21.59 -6.60
CA ASP A 176 -8.67 -21.48 -7.77
C ASP A 176 -7.86 -21.34 -9.04
N LEU A 177 -6.91 -20.41 -9.04
CA LEU A 177 -6.03 -20.18 -10.18
C LEU A 177 -5.21 -21.43 -10.53
N LYS A 178 -4.62 -22.10 -9.54
CA LYS A 178 -3.86 -23.35 -9.74
C LYS A 178 -4.74 -24.46 -10.29
N LYS A 179 -5.95 -24.62 -9.74
CA LYS A 179 -6.90 -25.64 -10.18
C LYS A 179 -7.36 -25.41 -11.61
N THR A 180 -7.64 -24.15 -11.96
CA THR A 180 -8.01 -23.78 -13.33
C THR A 180 -6.85 -24.06 -14.29
N ILE A 181 -5.61 -23.73 -13.94
CA ILE A 181 -4.43 -24.05 -14.77
C ILE A 181 -4.29 -25.55 -14.99
N GLN A 182 -4.50 -26.35 -13.94
CA GLN A 182 -4.46 -27.81 -14.05
C GLN A 182 -5.56 -28.34 -14.98
N TYR A 183 -6.79 -27.85 -14.82
CA TYR A 183 -7.93 -28.27 -15.64
C TYR A 183 -7.72 -27.97 -17.14
N ILE A 184 -7.34 -26.73 -17.48
CA ILE A 184 -7.14 -26.33 -18.88
C ILE A 184 -5.95 -27.03 -19.54
N THR A 185 -5.03 -27.59 -18.75
CA THR A 185 -3.84 -28.29 -19.25
C THR A 185 -4.11 -29.80 -19.43
N ASN A 186 -5.04 -30.35 -18.66
CA ASN A 186 -5.35 -31.80 -18.61
C ASN A 186 -6.76 -32.09 -19.13
N GLU A 187 -7.75 -32.10 -18.23
CA GLU A 187 -9.10 -32.59 -18.53
C GLU A 187 -9.87 -31.72 -19.53
N GLY A 188 -9.76 -30.39 -19.41
CA GLY A 188 -10.39 -29.38 -20.25
C GLY A 188 -9.63 -29.06 -21.54
N LYS A 189 -8.46 -29.69 -21.77
CA LYS A 189 -7.52 -29.28 -22.83
C LYS A 189 -8.14 -29.21 -24.22
N GLU A 190 -8.91 -30.21 -24.62
CA GLU A 190 -9.51 -30.29 -25.97
C GLU A 190 -10.55 -29.16 -26.18
N GLU A 191 -11.35 -28.86 -25.17
CA GLU A 191 -12.32 -27.78 -25.18
C GLU A 191 -11.63 -26.42 -25.30
N ILE A 192 -10.59 -26.19 -24.48
CA ILE A 192 -9.81 -24.96 -24.45
C ILE A 192 -9.08 -24.74 -25.79
N GLU A 193 -8.43 -25.76 -26.33
CA GLU A 193 -7.74 -25.65 -27.64
C GLU A 193 -8.69 -25.27 -28.76
N LYS A 194 -9.94 -25.74 -28.70
CA LYS A 194 -10.96 -25.48 -29.71
C LYS A 194 -11.52 -24.07 -29.64
N GLU A 195 -11.75 -23.53 -28.41
CA GLU A 195 -12.46 -22.26 -28.22
C GLU A 195 -11.52 -21.08 -27.97
N TYR A 196 -10.40 -21.30 -27.29
CA TYR A 196 -9.47 -20.25 -26.84
C TYR A 196 -8.07 -20.37 -27.44
N GLY A 197 -7.80 -21.48 -28.15
CA GLY A 197 -6.51 -21.74 -28.77
C GLY A 197 -5.55 -22.55 -27.89
N ARG A 198 -4.39 -22.87 -28.46
CA ARG A 198 -3.44 -23.80 -27.84
C ARG A 198 -2.69 -23.18 -26.66
N VAL A 199 -2.70 -23.87 -25.52
CA VAL A 199 -1.96 -23.46 -24.31
C VAL A 199 -0.67 -24.27 -24.19
N SER A 200 0.46 -23.55 -24.02
CA SER A 200 1.78 -24.19 -23.85
C SER A 200 1.95 -24.75 -22.44
N THR A 201 2.26 -26.04 -22.32
CA THR A 201 2.58 -26.68 -21.03
C THR A 201 3.82 -26.10 -20.37
N ALA A 202 4.79 -25.58 -21.14
CA ALA A 202 5.95 -24.89 -20.62
C ALA A 202 5.56 -23.56 -19.95
N SER A 203 4.61 -22.81 -20.55
CA SER A 203 4.09 -21.56 -19.96
C SER A 203 3.31 -21.81 -18.68
N THR A 204 2.37 -22.77 -18.68
CA THR A 204 1.58 -23.12 -17.49
C THR A 204 2.46 -23.64 -16.35
N GLY A 205 3.47 -24.47 -16.65
CA GLY A 205 4.43 -24.94 -15.67
C GLY A 205 5.27 -23.81 -15.05
N THR A 206 5.60 -22.78 -15.82
CA THR A 206 6.28 -21.60 -15.27
C THR A 206 5.37 -20.75 -14.40
N ILE A 207 4.13 -20.52 -14.82
CA ILE A 207 3.12 -19.78 -14.05
C ILE A 207 2.89 -20.47 -12.69
N LEU A 208 2.70 -21.79 -12.68
CA LEU A 208 2.50 -22.58 -11.44
C LEU A 208 3.70 -22.42 -10.48
N ARG A 209 4.94 -22.47 -10.98
CA ARG A 209 6.14 -22.24 -10.13
C ARG A 209 6.16 -20.85 -9.53
N ARG A 210 5.78 -19.82 -10.29
CA ARG A 210 5.70 -18.43 -9.79
C ARG A 210 4.60 -18.26 -8.75
N ILE A 211 3.46 -18.94 -8.91
CA ILE A 211 2.39 -18.95 -7.89
C ILE A 211 2.88 -19.61 -6.60
N ILE A 212 3.54 -20.77 -6.69
CA ILE A 212 4.09 -21.48 -5.54
C ILE A 212 5.15 -20.62 -4.82
N GLU A 213 6.02 -19.94 -5.57
CA GLU A 213 7.01 -19.01 -5.00
C GLU A 213 6.33 -17.89 -4.21
N LEU A 214 5.22 -17.33 -4.71
CA LEU A 214 4.46 -16.29 -4.03
C LEU A 214 3.75 -16.83 -2.77
N GLU A 215 3.18 -18.04 -2.85
CA GLU A 215 2.57 -18.74 -1.69
C GLU A 215 3.60 -19.00 -0.57
N GLN A 216 4.83 -19.39 -0.92
CA GLN A 216 5.90 -19.60 0.07
C GLN A 216 6.26 -18.31 0.83
N GLN A 217 5.94 -17.13 0.29
CA GLN A 217 6.06 -15.87 1.01
C GLN A 217 4.81 -15.52 1.84
N GLY A 218 3.80 -16.40 1.90
CA GLY A 218 2.59 -16.20 2.69
C GLY A 218 1.46 -15.48 1.95
N ALA A 219 1.53 -15.39 0.61
CA ALA A 219 0.48 -14.73 -0.18
C ALA A 219 -0.88 -15.47 -0.11
N ASP A 220 -0.90 -16.74 0.24
CA ASP A 220 -2.11 -17.53 0.48
C ASP A 220 -3.02 -16.92 1.57
N ARG A 221 -2.45 -16.12 2.47
CA ARG A 221 -3.18 -15.40 3.53
C ARG A 221 -3.77 -14.07 3.07
N PHE A 222 -3.17 -13.50 2.03
CA PHE A 222 -3.60 -12.24 1.45
C PHE A 222 -4.68 -12.46 0.36
N PHE A 223 -4.56 -13.54 -0.43
CA PHE A 223 -5.57 -13.85 -1.43
C PHE A 223 -6.77 -14.57 -0.82
N GLY A 224 -7.96 -14.02 -0.99
CA GLY A 224 -9.21 -14.60 -0.50
C GLY A 224 -10.30 -13.58 -0.15
N GLU A 225 -11.38 -14.08 0.47
CA GLU A 225 -12.51 -13.26 0.91
C GLU A 225 -12.47 -13.01 2.44
N GLU A 226 -13.04 -11.92 2.93
CA GLU A 226 -13.71 -10.84 2.25
C GLU A 226 -12.67 -9.80 1.83
N SER A 227 -12.77 -9.31 0.58
CA SER A 227 -11.88 -8.27 0.07
C SER A 227 -12.02 -6.99 0.87
N PHE A 228 -10.89 -6.35 1.13
CA PHE A 228 -10.83 -5.10 1.86
C PHE A 228 -11.30 -3.94 0.98
N ASP A 229 -12.30 -3.21 1.46
CA ASP A 229 -12.78 -1.99 0.82
C ASP A 229 -11.87 -0.80 1.20
N VAL A 230 -11.19 -0.21 0.24
CA VAL A 230 -10.30 0.94 0.46
C VAL A 230 -11.05 2.18 0.98
N ASN A 231 -12.37 2.26 0.83
CA ASN A 231 -13.17 3.31 1.46
C ASN A 231 -13.18 3.22 2.99
N ASP A 232 -12.90 2.06 3.56
CA ASP A 232 -12.73 1.91 5.01
C ASP A 232 -11.47 2.62 5.55
N LEU A 233 -10.55 3.06 4.67
CA LEU A 233 -9.38 3.85 5.03
C LEU A 233 -9.68 5.34 5.25
N ILE A 234 -10.77 5.87 4.68
CA ILE A 234 -11.08 7.32 4.72
C ILE A 234 -12.14 7.67 5.77
N ARG A 235 -12.18 6.90 6.85
CA ARG A 235 -13.15 7.11 7.95
C ARG A 235 -12.70 8.20 8.91
N ILE A 236 -13.69 8.86 9.51
CA ILE A 236 -13.55 9.86 10.56
C ILE A 236 -14.27 9.32 11.81
N ASP A 237 -13.72 9.56 12.99
CA ASP A 237 -14.33 9.15 14.26
C ASP A 237 -15.48 10.07 14.67
N GLU A 238 -16.13 9.75 15.78
CA GLU A 238 -17.27 10.49 16.31
C GLU A 238 -16.88 11.91 16.81
N ASN A 239 -15.59 12.14 17.05
CA ASN A 239 -15.05 13.43 17.49
C ASN A 239 -14.55 14.30 16.35
N GLY A 240 -14.72 13.85 15.09
CA GLY A 240 -14.25 14.54 13.91
C GLY A 240 -12.77 14.30 13.57
N ARG A 241 -12.08 13.36 14.22
CA ARG A 241 -10.70 13.00 13.96
C ARG A 241 -10.59 11.99 12.81
N GLY A 242 -9.61 12.17 11.93
CA GLY A 242 -9.29 11.17 10.91
C GLY A 242 -8.80 9.87 11.53
N MET A 243 -9.30 8.72 11.07
CA MET A 243 -8.81 7.41 11.53
C MET A 243 -7.35 7.20 11.13
N ILE A 244 -6.56 6.66 12.04
CA ILE A 244 -5.17 6.24 11.79
C ILE A 244 -5.19 4.72 11.63
N SER A 245 -5.11 4.26 10.40
CA SER A 245 -5.01 2.85 10.07
C SER A 245 -3.54 2.42 10.10
N VAL A 246 -3.18 1.48 10.98
CA VAL A 246 -1.80 0.97 11.12
C VAL A 246 -1.75 -0.46 10.61
N ILE A 247 -1.12 -0.66 9.45
CA ILE A 247 -0.85 -2.01 8.94
C ILE A 247 0.39 -2.55 9.64
N ARG A 248 0.21 -3.62 10.39
CA ARG A 248 1.26 -4.32 11.10
C ARG A 248 1.96 -5.29 10.16
N LEU A 249 3.27 -5.11 9.97
CA LEU A 249 4.06 -5.76 8.93
C LEU A 249 5.38 -6.34 9.47
N THR A 250 5.45 -6.61 10.78
CA THR A 250 6.71 -7.02 11.42
C THR A 250 7.18 -8.40 10.95
N ASP A 251 6.27 -9.27 10.56
CA ASP A 251 6.52 -10.65 10.10
C ASP A 251 6.65 -10.78 8.56
N ILE A 252 6.63 -9.66 7.84
CA ILE A 252 6.81 -9.68 6.37
C ILE A 252 8.05 -8.91 5.88
N GLN A 253 8.95 -8.52 6.77
CA GLN A 253 10.20 -7.83 6.43
C GLN A 253 11.10 -8.63 5.48
N ASP A 254 11.07 -9.95 5.60
CA ASP A 254 11.80 -10.91 4.76
C ASP A 254 11.00 -11.40 3.53
N LYS A 255 9.82 -10.80 3.26
CA LYS A 255 8.89 -11.18 2.19
C LYS A 255 8.64 -10.03 1.21
N PRO A 256 9.68 -9.53 0.52
CA PRO A 256 9.58 -8.31 -0.29
C PRO A 256 8.61 -8.43 -1.47
N LYS A 257 8.45 -9.62 -2.05
CA LYS A 257 7.48 -9.84 -3.14
C LYS A 257 6.04 -9.72 -2.63
N LEU A 258 5.73 -10.27 -1.45
CA LEU A 258 4.41 -10.12 -0.85
C LEU A 258 4.12 -8.64 -0.57
N PHE A 259 5.06 -7.94 0.05
CA PHE A 259 4.91 -6.52 0.36
C PHE A 259 4.70 -5.66 -0.90
N SER A 260 5.52 -5.86 -1.93
CA SER A 260 5.39 -5.13 -3.20
C SER A 260 4.09 -5.46 -3.94
N THR A 261 3.63 -6.72 -3.87
CA THR A 261 2.34 -7.16 -4.41
C THR A 261 1.19 -6.44 -3.73
N PHE A 262 1.18 -6.46 -2.41
CA PHE A 262 0.19 -5.77 -1.60
C PHE A 262 0.17 -4.26 -1.91
N MET A 263 1.33 -3.63 -1.92
CA MET A 263 1.45 -2.20 -2.22
C MET A 263 0.88 -1.84 -3.58
N LEU A 264 1.21 -2.62 -4.59
CA LEU A 264 0.70 -2.37 -5.93
C LEU A 264 -0.82 -2.54 -6.00
N CYS A 265 -1.36 -3.59 -5.35
CA CYS A 265 -2.79 -3.80 -5.26
C CYS A 265 -3.51 -2.63 -4.56
N LEU A 266 -3.05 -2.28 -3.36
CA LEU A 266 -3.64 -1.20 -2.56
C LEU A 266 -3.64 0.14 -3.30
N LEU A 267 -2.50 0.53 -3.88
CA LEU A 267 -2.39 1.79 -4.62
C LEU A 267 -3.24 1.78 -5.89
N ALA A 268 -3.33 0.65 -6.60
CA ALA A 268 -4.17 0.50 -7.78
C ALA A 268 -5.66 0.60 -7.42
N GLU A 269 -6.07 -0.06 -6.34
CA GLU A 269 -7.46 -0.04 -5.87
C GLU A 269 -7.88 1.36 -5.41
N ILE A 270 -7.05 2.05 -4.64
CA ILE A 270 -7.28 3.45 -4.24
C ILE A 270 -7.40 4.35 -5.50
N TYR A 271 -6.50 4.18 -6.46
CA TYR A 271 -6.53 4.98 -7.69
C TYR A 271 -7.81 4.77 -8.50
N GLN A 272 -8.36 3.56 -8.52
CA GLN A 272 -9.60 3.24 -9.24
C GLN A 272 -10.85 3.70 -8.50
N THR A 273 -10.89 3.47 -7.19
CA THR A 273 -12.08 3.66 -6.36
C THR A 273 -12.30 5.13 -5.99
N PHE A 274 -11.22 5.85 -5.65
CA PHE A 274 -11.36 7.23 -5.22
C PHE A 274 -11.72 8.15 -6.39
N PRO A 275 -12.66 9.10 -6.17
CA PRO A 275 -13.03 10.08 -7.20
C PRO A 275 -11.88 11.05 -7.47
N GLU A 276 -11.87 11.65 -8.66
CA GLU A 276 -11.01 12.80 -8.95
C GLU A 276 -11.38 13.99 -8.06
N ARG A 277 -10.40 14.53 -7.34
CA ARG A 277 -10.60 15.65 -6.40
C ARG A 277 -10.02 16.97 -6.89
N GLY A 278 -9.11 16.92 -7.86
CA GLY A 278 -8.43 18.13 -8.33
C GLY A 278 -7.64 18.84 -7.23
N ASP A 279 -7.71 20.16 -7.20
CA ASP A 279 -7.05 21.01 -6.18
C ASP A 279 -7.98 21.21 -4.97
N SER A 280 -8.09 20.22 -4.10
CA SER A 280 -8.82 20.31 -2.83
C SER A 280 -8.01 21.06 -1.77
N ASP A 281 -8.68 21.62 -0.75
CA ASP A 281 -8.03 22.34 0.34
C ASP A 281 -7.31 21.43 1.33
N GLN A 282 -7.64 20.13 1.33
CA GLN A 282 -6.99 19.09 2.12
C GLN A 282 -7.02 17.74 1.38
N PRO A 283 -6.09 16.81 1.70
CA PRO A 283 -6.09 15.47 1.13
C PRO A 283 -7.23 14.60 1.67
N GLU A 284 -7.62 13.59 0.89
CA GLU A 284 -8.57 12.54 1.29
C GLU A 284 -7.90 11.47 2.17
N LEU A 285 -6.64 11.16 1.88
CA LEU A 285 -5.88 10.13 2.58
C LEU A 285 -4.38 10.45 2.50
N ILE A 286 -3.69 10.23 3.61
CA ILE A 286 -2.23 10.23 3.63
C ILE A 286 -1.73 8.81 3.91
N ILE A 287 -0.84 8.33 3.05
CA ILE A 287 -0.18 7.02 3.19
C ILE A 287 1.27 7.27 3.58
N VAL A 288 1.71 6.71 4.71
CA VAL A 288 3.11 6.75 5.16
C VAL A 288 3.68 5.34 5.07
N ILE A 289 4.76 5.20 4.32
CA ILE A 289 5.43 3.92 4.08
C ILE A 289 6.76 3.96 4.81
N ASP A 290 6.84 3.25 5.94
CA ASP A 290 8.11 3.11 6.64
C ASP A 290 9.02 2.13 5.91
N GLU A 291 10.32 2.27 6.11
CA GLU A 291 11.40 1.51 5.45
C GLU A 291 11.18 1.37 3.93
N ALA A 292 10.94 2.50 3.27
CA ALA A 292 10.60 2.56 1.84
C ALA A 292 11.58 1.82 0.92
N HIS A 293 12.82 1.57 1.40
CA HIS A 293 13.79 0.78 0.67
C HIS A 293 13.32 -0.65 0.36
N LEU A 294 12.42 -1.24 1.16
CA LEU A 294 11.88 -2.58 0.93
C LEU A 294 11.02 -2.63 -0.34
N ILE A 295 10.35 -1.54 -0.70
CA ILE A 295 9.59 -1.47 -1.95
C ILE A 295 10.54 -1.37 -3.14
N PHE A 296 11.62 -0.57 -3.02
CA PHE A 296 12.41 -0.17 -4.17
C PHE A 296 13.59 -1.09 -4.48
N LYS A 297 14.23 -1.71 -3.47
CA LYS A 297 15.47 -2.49 -3.68
C LYS A 297 15.25 -3.90 -4.20
N GLU A 298 14.15 -4.55 -3.84
CA GLU A 298 13.94 -5.98 -4.11
C GLU A 298 12.81 -6.25 -5.11
N SER A 299 12.16 -5.20 -5.61
CA SER A 299 11.10 -5.34 -6.61
C SER A 299 11.66 -5.44 -8.04
N SER A 300 10.94 -6.18 -8.89
CA SER A 300 11.28 -6.20 -10.31
C SER A 300 11.15 -4.82 -10.95
N LYS A 301 11.93 -4.55 -11.99
CA LYS A 301 11.86 -3.28 -12.72
C LYS A 301 10.45 -2.97 -13.25
N ALA A 302 9.71 -4.02 -13.66
CA ALA A 302 8.35 -3.87 -14.15
C ALA A 302 7.40 -3.43 -13.02
N LEU A 303 7.53 -4.00 -11.82
CA LEU A 303 6.73 -3.67 -10.65
C LEU A 303 7.04 -2.25 -10.16
N LEU A 304 8.33 -1.88 -10.09
CA LEU A 304 8.76 -0.52 -9.74
C LEU A 304 8.16 0.53 -10.67
N ASN A 305 8.22 0.31 -11.99
CA ASN A 305 7.64 1.24 -12.97
C ASN A 305 6.12 1.44 -12.75
N GLN A 306 5.39 0.40 -12.32
CA GLN A 306 3.97 0.51 -12.02
C GLN A 306 3.73 1.35 -10.77
N ILE A 307 4.45 1.07 -9.68
CA ILE A 307 4.38 1.82 -8.43
C ILE A 307 4.69 3.31 -8.69
N GLU A 308 5.77 3.60 -9.41
CA GLU A 308 6.13 4.97 -9.79
C GLU A 308 5.04 5.68 -10.61
N THR A 309 4.42 4.95 -11.54
CA THR A 309 3.34 5.50 -12.37
C THR A 309 2.12 5.83 -11.52
N ILE A 310 1.71 4.93 -10.63
CA ILE A 310 0.54 5.15 -9.76
C ILE A 310 0.82 6.30 -8.78
N ILE A 311 2.01 6.39 -8.18
CA ILE A 311 2.39 7.50 -7.29
C ILE A 311 2.24 8.85 -8.00
N LYS A 312 2.63 8.96 -9.27
CA LYS A 312 2.46 10.19 -10.05
C LYS A 312 0.98 10.56 -10.27
N LEU A 313 0.12 9.57 -10.42
CA LEU A 313 -1.28 9.76 -10.79
C LEU A 313 -2.20 9.89 -9.57
N ILE A 314 -1.89 9.23 -8.45
CA ILE A 314 -2.78 9.13 -7.28
C ILE A 314 -3.03 10.49 -6.60
N ARG A 315 -2.17 11.46 -6.88
CA ARG A 315 -2.35 12.84 -6.44
C ARG A 315 -3.70 13.42 -6.87
N SER A 316 -4.15 13.12 -8.10
CA SER A 316 -5.45 13.60 -8.61
C SER A 316 -6.63 13.08 -7.80
N LYS A 317 -6.43 12.00 -7.04
CA LYS A 317 -7.42 11.41 -6.12
C LYS A 317 -7.39 12.03 -4.72
N GLY A 318 -6.59 13.07 -4.51
CA GLY A 318 -6.41 13.68 -3.19
C GLY A 318 -5.54 12.86 -2.23
N VAL A 319 -4.73 11.93 -2.73
CA VAL A 319 -3.91 11.04 -1.90
C VAL A 319 -2.45 11.48 -1.87
N GLY A 320 -1.91 11.67 -0.68
CA GLY A 320 -0.48 11.92 -0.45
C GLY A 320 0.26 10.66 -0.03
N VAL A 321 1.42 10.39 -0.64
CA VAL A 321 2.28 9.25 -0.28
C VAL A 321 3.59 9.77 0.31
N TYR A 322 3.94 9.30 1.50
CA TYR A 322 5.11 9.73 2.26
C TYR A 322 6.04 8.55 2.50
N PHE A 323 7.27 8.69 2.07
CA PHE A 323 8.29 7.66 2.25
C PHE A 323 9.12 7.96 3.49
N CYS A 324 9.20 7.00 4.41
CA CYS A 324 10.11 7.06 5.54
C CYS A 324 11.29 6.11 5.27
N THR A 325 12.52 6.63 5.33
CA THR A 325 13.73 5.83 5.05
C THR A 325 14.93 6.34 5.82
N GLN A 326 15.96 5.52 5.93
CA GLN A 326 17.22 5.94 6.54
C GLN A 326 18.04 6.83 5.61
N ASN A 327 17.95 6.60 4.30
CA ASN A 327 18.73 7.29 3.31
C ASN A 327 17.85 7.79 2.14
N PRO A 328 17.88 9.08 1.79
CA PRO A 328 17.09 9.58 0.65
C PRO A 328 17.36 8.86 -0.67
N SER A 329 18.57 8.34 -0.86
CA SER A 329 18.95 7.59 -2.07
C SER A 329 18.30 6.22 -2.20
N ASP A 330 17.62 5.73 -1.16
CA ASP A 330 16.83 4.50 -1.23
C ASP A 330 15.59 4.67 -2.10
N VAL A 331 15.14 5.93 -2.30
CA VAL A 331 14.01 6.26 -3.17
C VAL A 331 14.53 6.59 -4.56
N PRO A 332 13.99 5.99 -5.63
CA PRO A 332 14.40 6.29 -7.00
C PRO A 332 14.30 7.78 -7.33
N ALA A 333 15.25 8.30 -8.14
CA ALA A 333 15.29 9.71 -8.49
C ALA A 333 14.00 10.20 -9.19
N SER A 334 13.34 9.32 -9.96
CA SER A 334 12.06 9.58 -10.62
C SER A 334 10.91 9.83 -9.64
N VAL A 335 10.93 9.17 -8.47
CA VAL A 335 9.97 9.37 -7.38
C VAL A 335 10.41 10.56 -6.53
N LEU A 336 11.70 10.63 -6.16
CA LEU A 336 12.25 11.69 -5.31
C LEU A 336 11.95 13.10 -5.86
N GLY A 337 11.96 13.25 -7.18
CA GLY A 337 11.59 14.50 -7.86
C GLY A 337 10.11 14.90 -7.74
N GLN A 338 9.24 14.00 -7.27
CA GLN A 338 7.81 14.27 -7.05
C GLN A 338 7.51 14.68 -5.59
N LEU A 339 8.48 14.52 -4.67
CA LEU A 339 8.26 14.70 -3.25
C LEU A 339 8.38 16.17 -2.87
N GLY A 340 7.23 16.81 -2.65
CA GLY A 340 7.11 18.23 -2.36
C GLY A 340 7.47 18.61 -0.93
N LEU A 341 7.27 17.69 0.03
CA LEU A 341 7.66 17.86 1.41
C LEU A 341 8.93 17.06 1.71
N LYS A 342 9.87 17.65 2.40
CA LYS A 342 11.10 17.00 2.87
C LYS A 342 11.36 17.32 4.32
N ILE A 343 11.39 16.28 5.16
CA ILE A 343 11.79 16.32 6.57
C ILE A 343 13.03 15.45 6.70
N GLN A 344 14.18 16.05 6.88
CA GLN A 344 15.45 15.36 6.95
C GLN A 344 16.04 15.47 8.35
N HIS A 345 16.03 14.36 9.07
CA HIS A 345 16.79 14.21 10.31
C HIS A 345 18.29 14.04 10.04
N ALA A 346 19.07 14.04 11.11
CA ALA A 346 20.52 13.91 11.01
C ALA A 346 20.95 12.72 10.14
N LEU A 347 21.95 12.97 9.32
CA LEU A 347 22.72 11.96 8.60
C LEU A 347 24.04 11.70 9.30
N ARG A 348 24.59 10.49 9.15
CA ARG A 348 25.88 10.10 9.74
C ARG A 348 26.84 9.70 8.62
N ALA A 349 28.04 10.22 8.64
CA ALA A 349 29.08 9.92 7.67
C ALA A 349 30.19 9.07 8.30
N PHE A 350 30.20 7.79 8.02
CA PHE A 350 31.25 6.87 8.44
C PHE A 350 32.26 6.59 7.32
N THR A 351 31.82 6.71 6.07
CA THR A 351 32.62 6.42 4.87
C THR A 351 32.69 7.59 3.90
N ALA A 352 33.56 7.51 2.92
CA ALA A 352 33.64 8.48 1.82
C ALA A 352 32.33 8.45 0.97
N VAL A 353 31.68 7.30 0.87
CA VAL A 353 30.41 7.15 0.17
C VAL A 353 29.32 7.94 0.90
N ASP A 354 29.25 7.82 2.23
CA ASP A 354 28.26 8.56 3.03
C ASP A 354 28.45 10.09 2.87
N ARG A 355 29.70 10.58 2.87
CA ARG A 355 29.96 12.01 2.64
C ARG A 355 29.48 12.47 1.27
N LYS A 356 29.69 11.67 0.22
CA LYS A 356 29.16 11.96 -1.13
C LYS A 356 27.64 12.00 -1.13
N MET A 357 26.99 11.08 -0.43
CA MET A 357 25.53 11.02 -0.32
C MET A 357 24.95 12.22 0.43
N ILE A 358 25.59 12.65 1.54
CA ILE A 358 25.18 13.85 2.27
C ILE A 358 25.28 15.09 1.38
N LYS A 359 26.35 15.22 0.61
CA LYS A 359 26.51 16.32 -0.35
C LYS A 359 25.41 16.33 -1.42
N LEU A 360 25.09 15.19 -2.00
CA LEU A 360 23.99 15.05 -2.97
C LEU A 360 22.63 15.34 -2.32
N THR A 361 22.42 14.88 -1.09
CA THR A 361 21.19 15.17 -0.33
C THR A 361 21.03 16.67 -0.10
N ALA A 362 22.09 17.34 0.32
CA ALA A 362 22.07 18.80 0.57
C ALA A 362 21.67 19.60 -0.68
N GLN A 363 22.05 19.16 -1.87
CA GLN A 363 21.68 19.81 -3.14
C GLN A 363 20.17 19.72 -3.48
N ASN A 364 19.43 18.85 -2.81
CA ASN A 364 17.97 18.73 -2.98
C ASN A 364 17.16 19.75 -2.14
N TYR A 365 17.83 20.63 -1.41
CA TYR A 365 17.21 21.66 -0.58
C TYR A 365 17.42 23.07 -1.18
N PRO A 366 16.50 24.01 -0.91
CA PRO A 366 16.71 25.41 -1.27
C PRO A 366 18.01 25.96 -0.66
N LEU A 367 18.68 26.84 -1.41
CA LEU A 367 19.83 27.57 -0.87
C LEU A 367 19.39 28.45 0.32
N SER A 368 20.26 28.59 1.32
CA SER A 368 19.97 29.33 2.50
C SER A 368 21.15 30.30 2.81
N ASP A 369 20.83 31.54 3.18
CA ASP A 369 21.80 32.50 3.68
C ASP A 369 22.16 32.27 5.15
N TYR A 370 21.37 31.40 5.83
CA TYR A 370 21.47 31.14 7.28
C TYR A 370 22.12 29.80 7.61
N TYR A 371 22.09 28.84 6.68
CA TYR A 371 22.60 27.47 6.92
C TYR A 371 23.54 27.01 5.82
N LYS A 372 24.62 26.38 6.20
CA LYS A 372 25.39 25.51 5.32
C LYS A 372 24.76 24.13 5.36
N THR A 373 23.96 23.78 4.33
CA THR A 373 23.09 22.61 4.36
C THR A 373 23.84 21.31 4.65
N GLU A 374 25.05 21.09 4.10
CA GLU A 374 25.86 19.89 4.37
C GLU A 374 26.24 19.77 5.86
N GLU A 375 26.65 20.89 6.49
CA GLU A 375 27.03 20.97 7.90
C GLU A 375 25.76 20.75 8.77
N LEU A 376 24.67 21.43 8.41
CA LEU A 376 23.36 21.29 9.08
C LEU A 376 22.93 19.83 9.16
N LEU A 377 22.89 19.10 8.02
CA LEU A 377 22.42 17.74 7.96
C LEU A 377 23.21 16.75 8.82
N THR A 378 24.44 17.10 9.18
CA THR A 378 25.30 16.27 10.06
C THR A 378 25.28 16.69 11.53
N SER A 379 24.87 17.92 11.83
CA SER A 379 24.87 18.51 13.19
C SER A 379 23.53 18.43 13.91
N LEU A 380 22.44 18.15 13.21
CA LEU A 380 21.10 18.02 13.81
C LEU A 380 21.07 17.04 14.99
N GLY A 381 20.38 17.45 16.05
CA GLY A 381 20.14 16.64 17.25
C GLY A 381 18.96 15.67 17.10
N ILE A 382 18.70 14.91 18.17
CA ILE A 382 17.55 14.01 18.23
C ILE A 382 16.24 14.81 18.27
N GLY A 383 15.33 14.49 17.34
CA GLY A 383 14.06 15.22 17.20
C GLY A 383 14.23 16.62 16.61
N GLU A 384 15.34 16.83 15.91
CA GLU A 384 15.54 17.98 15.04
C GLU A 384 15.55 17.53 13.58
N ALA A 385 15.13 18.42 12.69
CA ALA A 385 15.12 18.14 11.25
C ALA A 385 15.31 19.38 10.40
N ALA A 386 15.91 19.22 9.24
CA ALA A 386 15.89 20.18 8.15
C ALA A 386 14.59 20.01 7.37
N VAL A 387 13.79 21.05 7.26
CA VAL A 387 12.43 21.00 6.67
C VAL A 387 12.32 21.99 5.52
N THR A 388 11.69 21.54 4.44
CA THR A 388 11.15 22.40 3.37
C THR A 388 9.85 21.78 2.88
N VAL A 389 8.87 22.62 2.57
CA VAL A 389 7.55 22.21 2.08
C VAL A 389 7.21 23.02 0.83
N LEU A 390 6.11 22.70 0.16
CA LEU A 390 5.58 23.53 -0.91
C LEU A 390 4.54 24.51 -0.34
N ASN A 391 4.63 25.77 -0.73
CA ASN A 391 3.55 26.73 -0.49
C ASN A 391 2.38 26.49 -1.46
N GLU A 392 1.29 27.23 -1.33
CA GLU A 392 0.08 27.06 -2.15
C GLU A 392 0.33 27.27 -3.66
N LYS A 393 1.40 28.00 -4.02
CA LYS A 393 1.79 28.20 -5.43
C LYS A 393 2.67 27.04 -5.96
N GLY A 394 3.01 26.06 -5.11
CA GLY A 394 3.88 24.96 -5.45
C GLY A 394 5.38 25.28 -5.43
N ASN A 395 5.77 26.42 -4.86
CA ASN A 395 7.18 26.77 -4.68
C ASN A 395 7.68 26.23 -3.33
N PRO A 396 8.95 25.76 -3.25
CA PRO A 396 9.55 25.39 -1.99
C PRO A 396 9.61 26.57 -1.01
N THR A 397 9.33 26.30 0.27
CA THR A 397 9.56 27.27 1.37
C THR A 397 11.05 27.37 1.67
N PRO A 398 11.50 28.41 2.38
CA PRO A 398 12.87 28.47 2.89
C PRO A 398 13.24 27.20 3.66
N LEU A 399 14.50 26.78 3.55
CA LEU A 399 15.04 25.72 4.40
C LEU A 399 15.03 26.19 5.87
N ALA A 400 14.44 25.38 6.75
CA ALA A 400 14.46 25.62 8.19
C ALA A 400 15.03 24.40 8.94
N ALA A 401 15.98 24.64 9.84
CA ALA A 401 16.28 23.70 10.90
C ALA A 401 15.19 23.81 11.97
N VAL A 402 14.60 22.71 12.39
CA VAL A 402 13.38 22.71 13.23
C VAL A 402 13.58 21.84 14.46
N LEU A 403 13.29 22.38 15.64
CA LEU A 403 13.03 21.63 16.84
C LEU A 403 11.60 21.12 16.78
N LEU A 404 11.43 19.83 16.52
CA LEU A 404 10.12 19.22 16.31
C LEU A 404 9.37 19.06 17.64
N CYS A 405 8.05 19.21 17.61
CA CYS A 405 7.17 18.86 18.73
C CYS A 405 7.32 17.36 19.08
N ALA A 406 7.12 17.04 20.34
CA ALA A 406 6.96 15.65 20.75
C ALA A 406 5.54 15.18 20.39
N PRO A 407 5.36 13.88 20.03
CA PRO A 407 4.04 13.30 19.87
C PRO A 407 3.18 13.46 21.14
N ALA A 408 1.89 13.70 20.96
CA ALA A 408 0.91 13.74 22.05
C ALA A 408 0.56 12.33 22.54
N SER A 409 0.67 11.33 21.68
CA SER A 409 0.42 9.93 22.02
C SER A 409 1.65 9.26 22.63
N ARG A 410 1.46 8.04 23.11
CA ARG A 410 2.51 7.24 23.74
C ARG A 410 3.63 6.94 22.74
N MET A 411 4.87 7.30 23.11
CA MET A 411 6.06 7.06 22.30
C MET A 411 6.61 5.62 22.40
N ASP A 412 6.05 4.81 23.27
CA ASP A 412 6.36 3.37 23.40
C ASP A 412 5.25 2.53 22.78
N ILE A 413 5.50 1.24 22.56
CA ILE A 413 4.53 0.31 22.00
C ILE A 413 3.43 -0.03 23.00
N LEU A 414 2.28 -0.47 22.48
CA LEU A 414 1.22 -1.08 23.28
C LEU A 414 1.59 -2.52 23.65
N SER A 415 1.09 -2.96 24.80
CA SER A 415 1.07 -4.39 25.16
C SER A 415 0.07 -5.16 24.30
N ASP A 416 0.19 -6.48 24.26
CA ASP A 416 -0.73 -7.35 23.53
C ASP A 416 -2.17 -7.21 24.00
N ASP A 417 -2.41 -7.02 25.29
CA ASP A 417 -3.74 -6.82 25.86
C ASP A 417 -4.34 -5.46 25.44
N GLU A 418 -3.52 -4.42 25.36
CA GLU A 418 -3.93 -3.10 24.87
C GLU A 418 -4.28 -3.15 23.37
N ILE A 419 -3.50 -3.88 22.58
CA ILE A 419 -3.79 -4.09 21.15
C ILE A 419 -5.11 -4.84 20.99
N ASP A 420 -5.34 -5.91 21.76
CA ASP A 420 -6.61 -6.65 21.75
C ASP A 420 -7.79 -5.76 22.14
N ALA A 421 -7.61 -4.85 23.10
CA ALA A 421 -8.65 -3.90 23.51
C ALA A 421 -8.99 -2.90 22.39
N VAL A 422 -8.03 -2.46 21.60
CA VAL A 422 -8.24 -1.61 20.41
C VAL A 422 -8.99 -2.40 19.34
N ILE A 423 -8.54 -3.61 18.99
CA ILE A 423 -9.16 -4.46 17.97
C ILE A 423 -10.61 -4.81 18.34
N LYS A 424 -10.88 -5.07 19.61
CA LYS A 424 -12.24 -5.36 20.09
C LYS A 424 -13.21 -4.19 19.89
N LYS A 425 -12.71 -2.95 19.83
CA LYS A 425 -13.50 -1.74 19.54
C LYS A 425 -13.59 -1.43 18.05
N SER A 426 -12.83 -2.11 17.23
CA SER A 426 -12.78 -1.89 15.80
C SER A 426 -14.12 -2.18 15.14
N LYS A 427 -14.59 -1.24 14.30
CA LYS A 427 -15.82 -1.41 13.51
C LYS A 427 -15.62 -2.33 12.30
N ILE A 428 -14.38 -2.55 11.88
CA ILE A 428 -14.04 -3.31 10.67
C ILE A 428 -13.45 -4.69 10.96
N ALA A 429 -12.86 -4.92 12.13
CA ALA A 429 -12.28 -6.22 12.47
C ALA A 429 -13.34 -7.35 12.42
N GLY A 430 -14.56 -7.09 12.89
CA GLY A 430 -15.65 -8.06 12.80
C GLY A 430 -16.09 -8.41 11.38
N LYS A 431 -15.94 -7.49 10.42
CA LYS A 431 -16.21 -7.68 9.01
C LYS A 431 -15.10 -8.52 8.37
N TYR A 432 -13.85 -8.09 8.48
CA TYR A 432 -12.73 -8.66 7.73
C TYR A 432 -12.08 -9.90 8.37
N ASN A 433 -12.33 -10.18 9.66
CA ASN A 433 -11.84 -11.38 10.33
C ASN A 433 -12.81 -12.55 10.27
N ARG A 434 -14.00 -12.35 9.68
CA ARG A 434 -14.93 -13.45 9.43
C ARG A 434 -14.39 -14.35 8.34
N GLU A 435 -14.34 -15.65 8.60
CA GLU A 435 -14.03 -16.63 7.58
C GLU A 435 -15.26 -16.83 6.69
N ILE A 436 -15.08 -16.68 5.39
CA ILE A 436 -16.08 -16.91 4.36
C ILE A 436 -15.51 -18.01 3.47
N ASP A 437 -16.26 -19.10 3.36
CA ASP A 437 -15.96 -20.22 2.47
C ASP A 437 -17.12 -20.35 1.48
N ARG A 438 -16.92 -19.85 0.26
CA ARG A 438 -17.88 -19.93 -0.83
C ARG A 438 -17.39 -20.92 -1.88
N GLU A 439 -18.33 -21.53 -2.58
CA GLU A 439 -18.02 -22.35 -3.73
C GLU A 439 -17.26 -21.50 -4.78
N SER A 440 -16.06 -21.93 -5.10
CA SER A 440 -15.13 -21.25 -5.99
C SER A 440 -14.79 -22.11 -7.22
N ALA A 441 -13.92 -21.61 -8.08
CA ALA A 441 -13.44 -22.37 -9.23
C ALA A 441 -12.81 -23.71 -8.83
N TYR A 442 -12.20 -23.79 -7.64
CA TYR A 442 -11.59 -25.01 -7.14
C TYR A 442 -12.62 -26.12 -6.92
N GLU A 443 -13.70 -25.86 -6.20
CA GLU A 443 -14.75 -26.84 -5.89
C GLU A 443 -15.52 -27.23 -7.15
N ILE A 444 -15.90 -26.23 -7.96
CA ILE A 444 -16.66 -26.46 -9.21
C ILE A 444 -15.86 -27.35 -10.16
N LEU A 445 -14.59 -27.03 -10.43
CA LEU A 445 -13.75 -27.82 -11.33
C LEU A 445 -13.41 -29.19 -10.75
N THR A 446 -13.25 -29.32 -9.43
CA THR A 446 -13.04 -30.61 -8.78
C THR A 446 -14.26 -31.53 -8.99
N GLY A 447 -15.47 -31.01 -8.79
CA GLY A 447 -16.70 -31.74 -9.04
C GLY A 447 -16.86 -32.14 -10.52
N GLN A 448 -16.48 -31.29 -11.46
CA GLN A 448 -16.48 -31.62 -12.90
C GLN A 448 -15.47 -32.73 -13.21
N ILE A 449 -14.26 -32.69 -12.73
CA ILE A 449 -13.24 -33.75 -12.92
C ILE A 449 -13.73 -35.08 -12.35
N GLU A 450 -14.30 -35.09 -11.16
CA GLU A 450 -14.85 -36.28 -10.55
C GLU A 450 -16.00 -36.88 -11.37
N SER A 451 -16.87 -36.02 -11.90
CA SER A 451 -17.98 -36.47 -12.74
C SER A 451 -17.50 -37.10 -14.07
N LEU A 452 -16.49 -36.47 -14.69
CA LEU A 452 -15.85 -37.00 -15.91
C LEU A 452 -15.16 -38.34 -15.62
N SER A 453 -14.46 -38.46 -14.50
CA SER A 453 -13.79 -39.71 -14.12
C SER A 453 -14.76 -40.85 -13.83
N LYS A 454 -15.90 -40.55 -13.18
CA LYS A 454 -16.99 -41.53 -12.95
C LYS A 454 -17.66 -41.95 -14.25
N ALA A 455 -17.89 -41.03 -15.18
CA ALA A 455 -18.43 -41.33 -16.49
C ALA A 455 -17.50 -42.23 -17.31
N ALA A 456 -16.20 -41.91 -17.34
CA ALA A 456 -15.18 -42.71 -18.00
C ALA A 456 -15.04 -44.10 -17.39
N ALA A 457 -15.13 -44.24 -16.06
CA ALA A 457 -15.13 -45.55 -15.39
C ALA A 457 -16.35 -46.36 -15.71
N ALA A 458 -17.55 -45.77 -15.76
CA ALA A 458 -18.78 -46.42 -16.15
C ALA A 458 -18.76 -46.87 -17.62
N GLU A 459 -18.23 -46.07 -18.55
CA GLU A 459 -18.05 -46.46 -19.95
C GLU A 459 -17.03 -47.62 -20.09
N ALA A 460 -15.95 -47.60 -19.29
CA ALA A 460 -14.97 -48.69 -19.27
C ALA A 460 -15.55 -50.03 -18.72
N GLU A 461 -16.49 -49.97 -17.77
CA GLU A 461 -17.21 -51.14 -17.27
C GLU A 461 -18.24 -51.67 -18.30
N ILE A 462 -18.98 -50.78 -18.99
CA ILE A 462 -19.91 -51.12 -20.06
C ILE A 462 -19.14 -51.70 -21.25
N GLY A 463 -17.99 -51.14 -21.61
CA GLY A 463 -17.12 -51.64 -22.67
C GLY A 463 -16.53 -53.03 -22.39
N LYS A 464 -16.36 -53.40 -21.10
CA LYS A 464 -15.93 -54.75 -20.70
C LYS A 464 -17.06 -55.77 -20.73
N SER A 465 -18.32 -55.33 -20.65
CA SER A 465 -19.48 -56.23 -20.67
C SER A 465 -20.10 -56.46 -22.06
N SER A 466 -19.71 -55.73 -23.08
CA SER A 466 -20.28 -55.78 -24.42
C SER A 466 -19.25 -56.06 -25.52
N ALA A 467 -18.61 -57.23 -25.45
CA ALA A 467 -17.92 -57.83 -26.60
C ALA A 467 -18.89 -58.62 -27.44
N LYS A 468 -19.75 -57.96 -28.25
CA LYS A 468 -20.39 -58.48 -29.48
C LYS A 468 -20.83 -57.33 -30.39
N PRO A 469 -20.70 -57.47 -31.72
CA PRO A 469 -20.85 -56.33 -32.63
C PRO A 469 -22.32 -56.23 -33.10
N ALA A 470 -22.82 -55.01 -33.18
CA ALA A 470 -23.74 -54.60 -34.25
C ALA A 470 -24.44 -53.26 -33.97
N GLY A 471 -24.55 -52.42 -34.96
CA GLY A 471 -25.70 -51.54 -35.17
C GLY A 471 -25.51 -50.04 -34.82
N ARG A 472 -25.38 -49.23 -35.85
CA ARG A 472 -25.54 -47.79 -35.85
C ARG A 472 -26.77 -47.34 -35.07
N ALA A 473 -26.60 -46.56 -34.03
CA ALA A 473 -27.67 -45.79 -33.39
C ALA A 473 -27.25 -44.32 -33.17
N ARG A 474 -28.21 -43.47 -33.39
CA ARG A 474 -28.30 -42.02 -33.48
C ARG A 474 -27.73 -41.35 -32.19
N LYS A 475 -26.88 -40.32 -32.32
CA LYS A 475 -26.39 -39.48 -31.24
C LYS A 475 -27.55 -38.72 -30.57
N GLU A 476 -27.81 -39.01 -29.31
CA GLU A 476 -28.57 -38.13 -28.41
C GLU A 476 -27.61 -37.16 -27.72
N LYS A 477 -28.06 -35.93 -27.59
CA LYS A 477 -27.30 -34.81 -26.99
C LYS A 477 -27.00 -35.09 -25.52
N SER A 478 -25.75 -34.85 -25.11
CA SER A 478 -25.21 -35.12 -23.79
C SER A 478 -25.83 -34.24 -22.68
N ALA A 479 -25.86 -34.80 -21.46
CA ALA A 479 -26.40 -34.16 -20.24
C ALA A 479 -25.71 -32.84 -19.84
N ALA A 480 -24.53 -32.56 -20.38
CA ALA A 480 -23.78 -31.32 -20.15
C ALA A 480 -24.47 -30.05 -20.66
N GLU A 481 -25.31 -30.17 -21.71
CA GLU A 481 -26.06 -29.01 -22.25
C GLU A 481 -27.25 -28.55 -21.37
N LYS A 482 -27.67 -29.33 -20.39
CA LYS A 482 -28.85 -29.02 -19.54
C LYS A 482 -28.48 -28.27 -18.24
N ILE A 483 -27.21 -28.25 -17.79
CA ILE A 483 -26.80 -27.62 -16.55
C ILE A 483 -26.37 -26.14 -16.75
N LEU A 484 -26.07 -25.73 -17.97
CA LEU A 484 -25.64 -24.38 -18.34
C LEU A 484 -26.76 -23.31 -18.35
N GLY A 485 -27.94 -23.60 -17.86
CA GLY A 485 -29.16 -22.79 -18.00
C GLY A 485 -29.54 -21.89 -16.80
N SER A 486 -28.80 -21.83 -15.72
CA SER A 486 -29.23 -21.01 -14.56
C SER A 486 -28.81 -19.55 -14.68
N THR A 487 -29.81 -18.68 -14.71
CA THR A 487 -29.74 -17.25 -15.06
C THR A 487 -29.20 -16.35 -13.95
N VAL A 488 -29.00 -16.86 -12.74
CA VAL A 488 -28.68 -16.05 -11.55
C VAL A 488 -27.17 -15.77 -11.39
N ALA A 489 -26.30 -16.67 -11.86
CA ALA A 489 -24.84 -16.51 -11.76
C ALA A 489 -24.24 -15.50 -12.77
N ARG A 490 -25.02 -15.10 -13.80
CA ARG A 490 -24.51 -14.26 -14.91
C ARG A 490 -24.39 -12.77 -14.60
N GLN A 491 -24.94 -12.29 -13.50
CA GLN A 491 -25.13 -10.84 -13.30
C GLN A 491 -24.10 -10.18 -12.38
N VAL A 492 -23.49 -10.90 -11.43
CA VAL A 492 -22.59 -10.33 -10.43
C VAL A 492 -21.12 -10.29 -10.89
N GLY A 493 -20.62 -11.34 -11.57
CA GLY A 493 -19.21 -11.42 -11.98
C GLY A 493 -18.81 -10.54 -13.18
N ARG A 494 -19.78 -10.13 -14.03
CA ARG A 494 -19.49 -9.40 -15.27
C ARG A 494 -19.16 -7.91 -15.08
N THR A 495 -19.60 -7.29 -14.01
CA THR A 495 -19.50 -5.83 -13.84
C THR A 495 -18.17 -5.44 -13.23
N VAL A 496 -17.73 -6.11 -12.17
CA VAL A 496 -16.51 -5.78 -11.42
C VAL A 496 -15.23 -6.06 -12.23
N ALA A 497 -15.07 -7.26 -12.77
CA ALA A 497 -13.85 -7.61 -13.52
C ALA A 497 -13.65 -6.78 -14.81
N ARG A 498 -14.73 -6.36 -15.49
CA ARG A 498 -14.63 -5.50 -16.69
C ARG A 498 -14.20 -4.08 -16.38
N GLU A 499 -14.64 -3.50 -15.29
CA GLU A 499 -14.26 -2.13 -14.92
C GLU A 499 -12.83 -2.06 -14.42
N ILE A 500 -12.39 -3.03 -13.60
CA ILE A 500 -11.02 -3.15 -13.11
C ILE A 500 -10.02 -3.29 -14.27
N THR A 501 -10.30 -4.17 -15.22
CA THR A 501 -9.42 -4.38 -16.39
C THR A 501 -9.34 -3.13 -17.29
N ARG A 502 -10.44 -2.39 -17.48
CA ARG A 502 -10.46 -1.16 -18.29
C ARG A 502 -9.75 0.00 -17.62
N GLY A 503 -9.94 0.19 -16.32
CA GLY A 503 -9.25 1.23 -15.54
C GLY A 503 -7.75 1.05 -15.53
N LEU A 504 -7.27 -0.16 -15.19
CA LEU A 504 -5.84 -0.50 -15.17
C LEU A 504 -5.18 -0.39 -16.54
N LEU A 505 -5.83 -0.83 -17.62
CA LEU A 505 -5.28 -0.71 -18.98
C LEU A 505 -5.08 0.75 -19.39
N GLY A 506 -5.97 1.66 -18.96
CA GLY A 506 -5.82 3.10 -19.20
C GLY A 506 -4.65 3.70 -18.44
N VAL A 507 -4.50 3.35 -17.15
CA VAL A 507 -3.43 3.83 -16.25
C VAL A 507 -2.05 3.31 -16.67
N LEU A 508 -2.00 2.08 -17.16
CA LEU A 508 -0.75 1.39 -17.50
C LEU A 508 -0.24 1.71 -18.92
N GLY A 509 -0.90 2.63 -19.64
CA GLY A 509 -0.48 3.06 -20.97
C GLY A 509 -0.61 1.99 -22.08
N LEU A 510 -1.36 0.93 -21.81
CA LEU A 510 -1.66 -0.12 -22.78
C LEU A 510 -2.89 0.32 -23.59
N LYS A 511 -2.70 1.06 -24.66
CA LYS A 511 -3.73 1.26 -25.68
C LYS A 511 -4.07 -0.08 -26.34
N LYS A 512 -5.37 -0.25 -26.65
CA LYS A 512 -5.86 -1.38 -27.46
C LYS A 512 -5.08 -1.54 -28.74
#